data_c93bcf4d84bee5bc03263b7e4164a099
#
_entry.id   c93bcf4d84bee5bc03263b7e4164a099
#
_cell.length_a   1.000
_cell.length_b   1.000
_cell.length_c   1.000
_cell.angle_alpha   90.00
_cell.angle_beta   90.00
_cell.angle_gamma   90.00
#
_symmetry.space_group_name_H-M   'P 1'
#
loop_
_entity.id
_entity.type
_entity.pdbx_description
1 polymer ?
#
loop_
_entity_poly.entity_id
_entity_poly.type
_entity_poly.pdbx_seq_one_letter_code
_entity_poly.pdbx_strand_id
1 'polypeptide(L)'
;MHYRSREVEQVRKIAYDCDVLVIGGGIVGLSTAYAITRAAPGTRVTVLEKERGPARHQTGRNSGVIHSGIYYRPGSLKARYAVRGATEMVKFCAEYGIAHAVTGKLIVATQRAELPRLHALVQRGRENGIPVRELVAAQIAEYEPEVRGLAAIHVGTTGVCDFVAVARQLAEESGAEIRYGAQVLRVDRRAGLGVAVRTADGAVVRGRVLVNCAGLYCDEIARMTGDDPGMRIIPFRGEYYELGRPELVRGLVYPVPDPAFPFLGVHLTRGIDGGVHVGPNAVPALAREGYGWGVIRPREVGLALSWPGAWRMARRHWRYGGGEVRRSVSKAAFTEAVRRLLPAVTEGDLVPAASGVRAQAVLRDGTLVDDFLIREGERAVHVLNAPSPAATASLPIGRAVARRVLGVLGG
;
A
#
# COMPACT_ATOMS: atom_id res chain seq x y z
N MET A 1 40.88 19.21 -46.14
CA MET A 1 39.40 19.08 -46.01
C MET A 1 39.02 17.61 -45.77
N HIS A 2 39.53 16.94 -44.69
CA HIS A 2 39.29 15.53 -44.40
C HIS A 2 39.46 15.23 -42.89
N TYR A 3 38.92 16.09 -42.00
CA TYR A 3 39.09 15.89 -40.55
C TYR A 3 37.76 15.92 -39.76
N ARG A 4 36.60 15.93 -40.46
CA ARG A 4 35.26 16.00 -39.80
C ARG A 4 34.41 14.73 -39.86
N SER A 5 34.91 13.62 -40.40
CA SER A 5 34.09 12.41 -40.63
C SER A 5 34.36 11.23 -39.66
N ARG A 6 35.23 11.36 -38.65
CA ARG A 6 35.55 10.27 -37.72
C ARG A 6 34.98 10.39 -36.29
N GLU A 7 34.34 11.52 -35.94
CA GLU A 7 33.76 11.70 -34.61
C GLU A 7 32.28 11.27 -34.48
N VAL A 8 31.60 10.95 -35.59
CA VAL A 8 30.17 10.60 -35.57
C VAL A 8 29.92 9.10 -35.44
N GLU A 9 30.93 8.24 -35.51
CA GLU A 9 30.75 6.78 -35.62
C GLU A 9 31.08 5.98 -34.36
N GLN A 10 31.34 6.63 -33.22
CA GLN A 10 31.45 5.97 -31.92
C GLN A 10 30.30 6.30 -30.99
N VAL A 11 29.05 6.20 -31.44
CA VAL A 11 27.95 5.85 -30.52
C VAL A 11 28.22 4.40 -30.12
N ARG A 12 29.05 4.19 -29.08
CA ARG A 12 29.20 2.88 -28.44
C ARG A 12 27.80 2.35 -28.20
N LYS A 13 27.43 1.25 -28.86
CA LYS A 13 26.19 0.50 -28.53
C LYS A 13 26.22 0.26 -27.04
N ILE A 14 25.40 1.02 -26.30
CA ILE A 14 25.29 0.82 -24.86
C ILE A 14 24.65 -0.55 -24.68
N ALA A 15 25.41 -1.48 -24.12
CA ALA A 15 24.86 -2.77 -23.73
C ALA A 15 23.98 -2.55 -22.52
N TYR A 16 22.66 -2.73 -22.69
CA TYR A 16 21.71 -2.76 -21.59
C TYR A 16 21.66 -4.16 -21.00
N ASP A 17 21.67 -4.24 -19.66
CA ASP A 17 21.50 -5.50 -18.94
C ASP A 17 20.03 -5.97 -19.05
N CYS A 18 19.08 -5.02 -19.07
CA CYS A 18 17.66 -5.27 -19.26
C CYS A 18 16.97 -4.14 -20.06
N ASP A 19 15.75 -4.37 -20.50
CA ASP A 19 14.93 -3.34 -21.14
C ASP A 19 14.19 -2.51 -20.09
N VAL A 20 13.69 -3.14 -19.03
CA VAL A 20 13.00 -2.48 -17.92
C VAL A 20 13.67 -2.84 -16.60
N LEU A 21 14.02 -1.80 -15.84
CA LEU A 21 14.59 -1.91 -14.50
C LEU A 21 13.57 -1.47 -13.46
N VAL A 22 13.04 -2.40 -12.68
CA VAL A 22 12.05 -2.14 -11.63
C VAL A 22 12.76 -2.03 -10.28
N ILE A 23 12.52 -0.95 -9.53
CA ILE A 23 13.04 -0.76 -8.18
C ILE A 23 11.93 -1.08 -7.17
N GLY A 24 12.14 -2.13 -6.37
CA GLY A 24 11.26 -2.60 -5.31
C GLY A 24 10.55 -3.92 -5.63
N GLY A 25 10.86 -4.96 -4.84
CA GLY A 25 10.27 -6.30 -4.87
C GLY A 25 9.02 -6.43 -3.98
N GLY A 26 8.29 -5.34 -3.77
CA GLY A 26 6.96 -5.35 -3.18
C GLY A 26 5.89 -5.74 -4.21
N ILE A 27 4.64 -5.96 -3.74
CA ILE A 27 3.55 -6.46 -4.59
C ILE A 27 3.28 -5.58 -5.82
N VAL A 28 3.47 -4.24 -5.72
CA VAL A 28 3.27 -3.33 -6.86
C VAL A 28 4.36 -3.49 -7.91
N GLY A 29 5.62 -3.60 -7.49
CA GLY A 29 6.74 -3.83 -8.42
C GLY A 29 6.66 -5.18 -9.11
N LEU A 30 6.35 -6.24 -8.36
CA LEU A 30 6.20 -7.59 -8.88
C LEU A 30 4.98 -7.72 -9.81
N SER A 31 3.84 -7.11 -9.45
CA SER A 31 2.68 -7.02 -10.36
C SER A 31 2.99 -6.24 -11.64
N THR A 32 3.87 -5.24 -11.54
CA THR A 32 4.30 -4.47 -12.72
C THR A 32 5.20 -5.31 -13.61
N ALA A 33 6.19 -6.01 -13.06
CA ALA A 33 7.05 -6.92 -13.81
C ALA A 33 6.22 -8.00 -14.52
N TYR A 34 5.33 -8.66 -13.77
CA TYR A 34 4.38 -9.65 -14.29
C TYR A 34 3.53 -9.09 -15.45
N ALA A 35 3.00 -7.87 -15.30
CA ALA A 35 2.17 -7.26 -16.33
C ALA A 35 2.97 -6.87 -17.59
N ILE A 36 4.24 -6.44 -17.44
CA ILE A 36 5.11 -6.10 -18.58
C ILE A 36 5.42 -7.34 -19.40
N THR A 37 5.88 -8.42 -18.77
CA THR A 37 6.29 -9.64 -19.48
C THR A 37 5.10 -10.33 -20.17
N ARG A 38 3.90 -10.22 -19.59
CA ARG A 38 2.66 -10.72 -20.21
C ARG A 38 2.18 -9.85 -21.38
N ALA A 39 2.34 -8.52 -21.29
CA ALA A 39 1.91 -7.60 -22.33
C ALA A 39 2.89 -7.51 -23.50
N ALA A 40 4.18 -7.71 -23.25
CA ALA A 40 5.25 -7.67 -24.26
C ALA A 40 6.24 -8.84 -24.00
N PRO A 41 5.90 -10.05 -24.46
CA PRO A 41 6.79 -11.20 -24.34
C PRO A 41 8.15 -10.93 -24.99
N GLY A 42 9.23 -11.36 -24.32
CA GLY A 42 10.60 -11.10 -24.73
C GLY A 42 11.22 -9.81 -24.16
N THR A 43 10.44 -8.95 -23.48
CA THR A 43 10.99 -7.82 -22.72
C THR A 43 11.78 -8.35 -21.53
N ARG A 44 13.07 -7.98 -21.47
CA ARG A 44 13.93 -8.34 -20.33
C ARG A 44 13.66 -7.39 -19.18
N VAL A 45 13.10 -7.93 -18.09
CA VAL A 45 12.80 -7.18 -16.87
C VAL A 45 13.73 -7.62 -15.76
N THR A 46 14.39 -6.66 -15.09
CA THR A 46 15.16 -6.91 -13.87
C THR A 46 14.53 -6.15 -12.72
N VAL A 47 14.26 -6.82 -11.61
CA VAL A 47 13.75 -6.22 -10.36
C VAL A 47 14.88 -6.12 -9.35
N LEU A 48 15.13 -4.92 -8.81
CA LEU A 48 16.09 -4.70 -7.72
C LEU A 48 15.33 -4.57 -6.40
N GLU A 49 15.57 -5.49 -5.49
CA GLU A 49 15.02 -5.47 -4.13
C GLU A 49 16.15 -5.38 -3.10
N LYS A 50 16.03 -4.43 -2.15
CA LYS A 50 17.06 -4.20 -1.14
C LYS A 50 17.13 -5.30 -0.08
N GLU A 51 16.02 -5.98 0.17
CA GLU A 51 15.94 -7.06 1.13
C GLU A 51 16.38 -8.41 0.53
N ARG A 52 16.59 -9.40 1.40
CA ARG A 52 16.97 -10.77 0.99
C ARG A 52 15.79 -11.61 0.47
N GLY A 53 14.65 -10.99 0.24
CA GLY A 53 13.45 -11.65 -0.25
C GLY A 53 12.31 -10.64 -0.51
N PRO A 54 11.24 -11.06 -1.20
CA PRO A 54 10.14 -10.17 -1.55
C PRO A 54 9.27 -9.82 -0.34
N ALA A 55 8.46 -8.77 -0.47
CA ALA A 55 7.35 -8.45 0.42
C ALA A 55 7.73 -8.16 1.90
N ARG A 56 8.94 -7.73 2.21
CA ARG A 56 9.41 -7.54 3.59
C ARG A 56 8.84 -6.31 4.30
N HIS A 57 8.30 -5.36 3.55
CA HIS A 57 7.75 -4.10 4.08
C HIS A 57 6.22 -4.05 4.00
N GLN A 58 5.63 -3.01 3.40
CA GLN A 58 4.17 -2.79 3.39
C GLN A 58 3.37 -3.99 2.88
N THR A 59 3.91 -4.77 1.94
CA THR A 59 3.26 -5.97 1.40
C THR A 59 3.12 -7.09 2.42
N GLY A 60 4.12 -7.33 3.24
CA GLY A 60 4.10 -8.36 4.29
C GLY A 60 3.71 -7.83 5.68
N ARG A 61 3.36 -6.54 5.79
CA ARG A 61 3.01 -5.89 7.06
C ARG A 61 1.72 -5.10 6.95
N ASN A 62 0.69 -5.77 6.45
CA ASN A 62 -0.67 -5.26 6.32
C ASN A 62 -1.67 -6.28 6.90
N SER A 63 -2.94 -5.94 6.89
CA SER A 63 -4.01 -6.77 7.47
C SER A 63 -4.47 -7.95 6.60
N GLY A 64 -3.86 -8.21 5.45
CA GLY A 64 -4.27 -9.30 4.55
C GLY A 64 -5.62 -9.11 3.85
N VAL A 65 -6.27 -7.96 4.00
CA VAL A 65 -7.64 -7.75 3.52
C VAL A 65 -7.71 -7.49 2.02
N ILE A 66 -8.53 -8.27 1.33
CA ILE A 66 -9.00 -8.00 -0.03
C ILE A 66 -10.17 -7.00 0.06
N HIS A 67 -9.89 -5.72 -0.16
CA HIS A 67 -10.85 -4.64 0.00
C HIS A 67 -11.85 -4.56 -1.16
N SER A 68 -13.15 -4.49 -0.86
CA SER A 68 -14.22 -4.34 -1.85
C SER A 68 -14.25 -2.99 -2.59
N GLY A 69 -13.65 -1.94 -2.00
CA GLY A 69 -13.69 -0.59 -2.59
C GLY A 69 -14.76 0.35 -2.04
N ILE A 70 -15.55 -0.08 -1.04
CA ILE A 70 -16.72 0.66 -0.51
C ILE A 70 -16.41 2.06 0.02
N TYR A 71 -15.19 2.29 0.54
CA TYR A 71 -14.81 3.57 1.13
C TYR A 71 -14.40 4.62 0.10
N TYR A 72 -14.08 4.22 -1.14
CA TYR A 72 -13.42 5.11 -2.09
C TYR A 72 -14.43 5.90 -2.91
N ARG A 73 -14.04 7.14 -3.22
CA ARG A 73 -14.87 8.05 -4.02
C ARG A 73 -15.14 7.43 -5.40
N PRO A 74 -16.41 7.36 -5.83
CA PRO A 74 -16.76 6.85 -7.13
C PRO A 74 -15.99 7.57 -8.25
N GLY A 75 -15.56 6.82 -9.25
CA GLY A 75 -14.75 7.32 -10.37
C GLY A 75 -13.25 7.50 -10.08
N SER A 76 -12.79 7.49 -8.81
CA SER A 76 -11.37 7.55 -8.46
C SER A 76 -10.61 6.31 -8.94
N LEU A 77 -9.28 6.41 -9.09
CA LEU A 77 -8.44 5.26 -9.40
C LEU A 77 -8.53 4.19 -8.31
N LYS A 78 -8.56 4.61 -7.04
CA LYS A 78 -8.75 3.72 -5.90
C LYS A 78 -10.03 2.90 -6.02
N ALA A 79 -11.18 3.53 -6.30
CA ALA A 79 -12.46 2.84 -6.43
C ALA A 79 -12.40 1.81 -7.57
N ARG A 80 -12.04 2.25 -8.78
CA ARG A 80 -11.97 1.40 -9.97
C ARG A 80 -11.01 0.22 -9.79
N TYR A 81 -9.81 0.49 -9.26
CA TYR A 81 -8.80 -0.56 -9.12
C TYR A 81 -9.06 -1.48 -7.92
N ALA A 82 -9.71 -0.98 -6.85
CA ALA A 82 -10.10 -1.84 -5.74
C ALA A 82 -11.20 -2.83 -6.13
N VAL A 83 -12.27 -2.35 -6.75
CA VAL A 83 -13.39 -3.21 -7.20
C VAL A 83 -12.91 -4.28 -8.17
N ARG A 84 -12.17 -3.86 -9.20
CA ARG A 84 -11.60 -4.80 -10.18
C ARG A 84 -10.56 -5.73 -9.55
N GLY A 85 -9.68 -5.15 -8.73
CA GLY A 85 -8.59 -5.89 -8.07
C GLY A 85 -9.09 -6.92 -7.06
N ALA A 86 -10.20 -6.66 -6.37
CA ALA A 86 -10.80 -7.64 -5.46
C ALA A 86 -11.18 -8.94 -6.19
N THR A 87 -11.88 -8.81 -7.30
CA THR A 87 -12.27 -9.98 -8.11
C THR A 87 -11.05 -10.69 -8.73
N GLU A 88 -10.08 -9.92 -9.25
CA GLU A 88 -8.89 -10.49 -9.86
C GLU A 88 -7.97 -11.15 -8.83
N MET A 89 -7.85 -10.58 -7.64
CA MET A 89 -7.02 -11.14 -6.55
C MET A 89 -7.58 -12.49 -6.08
N VAL A 90 -8.89 -12.59 -5.89
CA VAL A 90 -9.54 -13.88 -5.55
C VAL A 90 -9.28 -14.91 -6.63
N LYS A 91 -9.44 -14.55 -7.91
CA LYS A 91 -9.15 -15.45 -9.05
C LYS A 91 -7.68 -15.87 -9.06
N PHE A 92 -6.75 -14.93 -8.89
CA PHE A 92 -5.32 -15.22 -8.84
C PHE A 92 -4.97 -16.16 -7.68
N CYS A 93 -5.50 -15.90 -6.49
CA CYS A 93 -5.29 -16.80 -5.36
C CYS A 93 -5.83 -18.20 -5.60
N ALA A 94 -7.01 -18.31 -6.20
CA ALA A 94 -7.62 -19.61 -6.54
C ALA A 94 -6.81 -20.36 -7.60
N GLU A 95 -6.34 -19.67 -8.65
CA GLU A 95 -5.56 -20.24 -9.75
C GLU A 95 -4.23 -20.84 -9.25
N TYR A 96 -3.57 -20.16 -8.32
CA TYR A 96 -2.26 -20.58 -7.81
C TYR A 96 -2.30 -21.26 -6.43
N GLY A 97 -3.49 -21.65 -5.95
CA GLY A 97 -3.63 -22.35 -4.66
C GLY A 97 -3.20 -21.53 -3.44
N ILE A 98 -3.24 -20.20 -3.53
CA ILE A 98 -2.88 -19.31 -2.43
C ILE A 98 -4.04 -19.22 -1.44
N ALA A 99 -3.72 -19.35 -0.15
CA ALA A 99 -4.71 -19.27 0.92
C ALA A 99 -5.48 -17.95 0.88
N HIS A 100 -6.80 -18.02 0.72
CA HIS A 100 -7.71 -16.88 0.67
C HIS A 100 -9.11 -17.29 1.09
N ALA A 101 -9.90 -16.30 1.55
CA ALA A 101 -11.31 -16.50 1.89
C ALA A 101 -12.10 -15.22 1.62
N VAL A 102 -13.29 -15.35 1.04
CA VAL A 102 -14.24 -14.26 0.89
C VAL A 102 -15.24 -14.36 2.04
N THR A 103 -14.98 -13.64 3.12
CA THR A 103 -15.72 -13.73 4.40
C THR A 103 -16.81 -12.67 4.54
N GLY A 104 -16.79 -11.67 3.68
CA GLY A 104 -17.57 -10.45 3.88
C GLY A 104 -16.96 -9.56 4.95
N LYS A 105 -17.60 -8.40 5.16
CA LYS A 105 -17.22 -7.42 6.17
C LYS A 105 -18.45 -6.72 6.73
N LEU A 106 -18.48 -6.50 8.03
CA LEU A 106 -19.43 -5.59 8.67
C LEU A 106 -18.81 -4.20 8.84
N ILE A 107 -19.58 -3.16 8.54
CA ILE A 107 -19.30 -1.79 8.94
C ILE A 107 -20.41 -1.35 9.88
N VAL A 108 -20.05 -1.09 11.13
CA VAL A 108 -21.01 -0.98 12.25
C VAL A 108 -21.07 0.46 12.75
N ALA A 109 -22.26 1.03 12.83
CA ALA A 109 -22.53 2.29 13.50
C ALA A 109 -22.85 2.01 14.99
N THR A 110 -22.03 2.54 15.88
CA THR A 110 -22.18 2.39 17.34
C THR A 110 -22.85 3.62 17.98
N GLN A 111 -22.88 4.75 17.26
CA GLN A 111 -23.45 6.00 17.72
C GLN A 111 -24.44 6.58 16.71
N ARG A 112 -25.46 7.30 17.19
CA ARG A 112 -26.47 7.94 16.31
C ARG A 112 -25.84 8.90 15.28
N ALA A 113 -24.78 9.62 15.64
CA ALA A 113 -24.07 10.52 14.77
C ALA A 113 -23.38 9.82 13.58
N GLU A 114 -23.21 8.51 13.63
CA GLU A 114 -22.59 7.69 12.55
C GLU A 114 -23.61 7.22 11.52
N LEU A 115 -24.92 7.19 11.83
CA LEU A 115 -25.96 6.69 10.93
C LEU A 115 -26.02 7.40 9.59
N PRO A 116 -25.97 8.74 9.50
CA PRO A 116 -25.96 9.43 8.20
C PRO A 116 -24.74 9.04 7.35
N ARG A 117 -23.56 8.82 7.99
CA ARG A 117 -22.34 8.39 7.33
C ARG A 117 -22.43 6.94 6.84
N LEU A 118 -23.09 6.08 7.61
CA LEU A 118 -23.37 4.70 7.21
C LEU A 118 -24.25 4.66 5.96
N HIS A 119 -25.33 5.43 5.91
CA HIS A 119 -26.20 5.55 4.72
C HIS A 119 -25.44 6.10 3.51
N ALA A 120 -24.55 7.09 3.71
CA ALA A 120 -23.69 7.60 2.62
C ALA A 120 -22.75 6.51 2.08
N LEU A 121 -22.29 5.57 2.90
CA LEU A 121 -21.51 4.41 2.44
C LEU A 121 -22.35 3.44 1.61
N VAL A 122 -23.62 3.22 1.96
CA VAL A 122 -24.53 2.39 1.14
C VAL A 122 -24.66 2.97 -0.27
N GLN A 123 -24.92 4.28 -0.35
CA GLN A 123 -25.01 4.95 -1.64
C GLN A 123 -23.71 4.85 -2.44
N ARG A 124 -22.58 5.10 -1.78
CA ARG A 124 -21.24 4.97 -2.41
C ARG A 124 -20.95 3.55 -2.87
N GLY A 125 -21.38 2.54 -2.10
CA GLY A 125 -21.26 1.14 -2.50
C GLY A 125 -22.03 0.86 -3.79
N ARG A 126 -23.28 1.32 -3.89
CA ARG A 126 -24.12 1.19 -5.09
C ARG A 126 -23.49 1.87 -6.31
N GLU A 127 -22.97 3.10 -6.13
CA GLU A 127 -22.28 3.85 -7.20
C GLU A 127 -21.00 3.17 -7.68
N ASN A 128 -20.31 2.46 -6.80
CA ASN A 128 -19.14 1.66 -7.13
C ASN A 128 -19.48 0.25 -7.66
N GLY A 129 -20.77 -0.11 -7.78
CA GLY A 129 -21.20 -1.44 -8.21
C GLY A 129 -20.95 -2.54 -7.18
N ILE A 130 -20.87 -2.19 -5.88
CA ILE A 130 -20.59 -3.12 -4.79
C ILE A 130 -21.92 -3.53 -4.14
N PRO A 131 -22.24 -4.84 -4.05
CA PRO A 131 -23.40 -5.31 -3.32
C PRO A 131 -23.28 -4.98 -1.83
N VAL A 132 -24.27 -4.26 -1.31
CA VAL A 132 -24.33 -3.85 0.10
C VAL A 132 -25.68 -4.25 0.67
N ARG A 133 -25.66 -4.93 1.83
CA ARG A 133 -26.86 -5.25 2.61
C ARG A 133 -26.89 -4.40 3.88
N GLU A 134 -27.95 -3.63 4.06
CA GLU A 134 -28.20 -2.87 5.28
C GLU A 134 -28.77 -3.82 6.35
N LEU A 135 -28.31 -3.66 7.59
CA LEU A 135 -28.67 -4.49 8.73
C LEU A 135 -29.16 -3.61 9.88
N VAL A 136 -30.29 -3.98 10.47
CA VAL A 136 -30.73 -3.44 11.76
C VAL A 136 -29.95 -4.07 12.91
N ALA A 137 -29.99 -3.46 14.10
CA ALA A 137 -29.23 -3.90 15.28
C ALA A 137 -29.36 -5.41 15.58
N ALA A 138 -30.56 -5.96 15.50
CA ALA A 138 -30.81 -7.37 15.77
C ALA A 138 -30.12 -8.32 14.78
N GLN A 139 -29.93 -7.90 13.54
CA GLN A 139 -29.33 -8.70 12.49
C GLN A 139 -27.78 -8.73 12.55
N ILE A 140 -27.16 -7.83 13.29
CA ILE A 140 -25.70 -7.82 13.46
C ILE A 140 -25.21 -9.14 14.05
N ALA A 141 -25.94 -9.66 15.05
CA ALA A 141 -25.59 -10.91 15.74
C ALA A 141 -25.66 -12.17 14.85
N GLU A 142 -26.38 -12.13 13.72
CA GLU A 142 -26.39 -13.23 12.75
C GLU A 142 -25.01 -13.44 12.14
N TYR A 143 -24.25 -12.36 11.91
CA TYR A 143 -22.90 -12.36 11.37
C TYR A 143 -21.84 -12.41 12.46
N GLU A 144 -21.96 -11.54 13.47
CA GLU A 144 -20.98 -11.35 14.54
C GLU A 144 -21.71 -11.30 15.90
N PRO A 145 -21.84 -12.43 16.59
CA PRO A 145 -22.67 -12.54 17.81
C PRO A 145 -22.24 -11.61 18.96
N GLU A 146 -20.94 -11.33 19.07
CA GLU A 146 -20.38 -10.51 20.14
C GLU A 146 -20.29 -9.02 19.81
N VAL A 147 -20.52 -8.64 18.54
CA VAL A 147 -20.47 -7.25 18.09
C VAL A 147 -21.78 -6.53 18.42
N ARG A 148 -21.68 -5.29 18.86
CA ARG A 148 -22.83 -4.44 19.19
C ARG A 148 -22.83 -3.16 18.37
N GLY A 149 -24.00 -2.74 17.90
CA GLY A 149 -24.20 -1.52 17.14
C GLY A 149 -25.66 -1.17 16.97
N LEU A 150 -25.93 0.04 16.50
CA LEU A 150 -27.26 0.55 16.20
C LEU A 150 -27.79 0.11 14.83
N ALA A 151 -26.86 0.00 13.88
CA ALA A 151 -27.07 -0.48 12.52
C ALA A 151 -25.72 -0.89 11.93
N ALA A 152 -25.75 -1.68 10.85
CA ALA A 152 -24.55 -2.04 10.13
C ALA A 152 -24.83 -2.15 8.62
N ILE A 153 -23.75 -2.25 7.83
CA ILE A 153 -23.80 -2.74 6.47
C ILE A 153 -22.91 -3.96 6.33
N HIS A 154 -23.41 -4.96 5.62
CA HIS A 154 -22.63 -6.12 5.22
C HIS A 154 -22.17 -5.97 3.76
N VAL A 155 -20.87 -6.18 3.53
CA VAL A 155 -20.24 -6.12 2.21
C VAL A 155 -19.65 -7.47 1.88
N GLY A 156 -20.39 -8.31 1.17
CA GLY A 156 -20.06 -9.72 0.94
C GLY A 156 -18.83 -9.97 0.06
N THR A 157 -18.37 -8.97 -0.70
CA THR A 157 -17.23 -9.11 -1.63
C THR A 157 -15.86 -8.82 -0.98
N THR A 158 -15.82 -8.58 0.33
CA THR A 158 -14.58 -8.39 1.07
C THR A 158 -14.01 -9.75 1.49
N GLY A 159 -12.71 -9.91 1.44
CA GLY A 159 -12.04 -11.15 1.84
C GLY A 159 -10.69 -10.91 2.47
N VAL A 160 -9.95 -12.00 2.67
CA VAL A 160 -8.57 -12.00 3.17
C VAL A 160 -7.72 -12.96 2.34
N CYS A 161 -6.42 -12.70 2.22
CA CYS A 161 -5.46 -13.61 1.60
C CYS A 161 -4.04 -13.39 2.16
N ASP A 162 -3.15 -14.32 1.85
CA ASP A 162 -1.71 -14.17 2.08
C ASP A 162 -1.06 -13.35 0.95
N PHE A 163 -0.93 -12.03 1.16
CA PHE A 163 -0.25 -11.16 0.19
C PHE A 163 1.26 -11.43 0.05
N VAL A 164 1.88 -12.12 1.00
CA VAL A 164 3.29 -12.53 0.86
C VAL A 164 3.38 -13.67 -0.15
N ALA A 165 2.47 -14.66 -0.07
CA ALA A 165 2.37 -15.73 -1.04
C ALA A 165 2.00 -15.18 -2.44
N VAL A 166 1.06 -14.23 -2.52
CA VAL A 166 0.74 -13.54 -3.79
C VAL A 166 1.99 -12.88 -4.39
N ALA A 167 2.78 -12.18 -3.58
CA ALA A 167 3.98 -11.51 -4.07
C ALA A 167 5.04 -12.52 -4.55
N ARG A 168 5.21 -13.65 -3.87
CA ARG A 168 6.10 -14.74 -4.30
C ARG A 168 5.66 -15.33 -5.63
N GLN A 169 4.37 -15.63 -5.76
CA GLN A 169 3.82 -16.18 -7.00
C GLN A 169 3.96 -15.19 -8.17
N LEU A 170 3.71 -13.89 -7.93
CA LEU A 170 3.95 -12.86 -8.95
C LEU A 170 5.44 -12.78 -9.37
N ALA A 171 6.37 -12.99 -8.44
CA ALA A 171 7.79 -13.02 -8.74
C ALA A 171 8.13 -14.20 -9.68
N GLU A 172 7.64 -15.39 -9.36
CA GLU A 172 7.82 -16.61 -10.15
C GLU A 172 7.20 -16.48 -11.56
N GLU A 173 5.94 -16.07 -11.63
CA GLU A 173 5.19 -15.93 -12.86
C GLU A 173 5.63 -14.75 -13.76
N SER A 174 6.37 -13.79 -13.20
CA SER A 174 6.86 -12.66 -13.98
C SER A 174 7.94 -13.05 -14.98
N GLY A 175 8.67 -14.15 -14.75
CA GLY A 175 9.85 -14.48 -15.53
C GLY A 175 10.95 -13.42 -15.52
N ALA A 176 10.84 -12.41 -14.63
CA ALA A 176 11.82 -11.35 -14.46
C ALA A 176 13.03 -11.85 -13.66
N GLU A 177 14.21 -11.32 -13.96
CA GLU A 177 15.37 -11.49 -13.09
C GLU A 177 15.16 -10.68 -11.81
N ILE A 178 15.17 -11.31 -10.63
CA ILE A 178 15.03 -10.62 -9.36
C ILE A 178 16.35 -10.67 -8.59
N ARG A 179 16.93 -9.49 -8.34
CA ARG A 179 18.15 -9.34 -7.56
C ARG A 179 17.80 -8.86 -6.16
N TYR A 180 17.93 -9.77 -5.19
CA TYR A 180 17.77 -9.47 -3.77
C TYR A 180 19.08 -8.93 -3.17
N GLY A 181 18.98 -8.16 -2.07
CA GLY A 181 20.13 -7.47 -1.46
C GLY A 181 20.64 -6.27 -2.27
N ALA A 182 19.95 -5.91 -3.35
CA ALA A 182 20.36 -4.90 -4.31
C ALA A 182 19.79 -3.51 -3.95
N GLN A 183 20.23 -2.95 -2.82
CA GLN A 183 19.82 -1.60 -2.41
C GLN A 183 20.34 -0.54 -3.40
N VAL A 184 19.44 0.23 -3.98
CA VAL A 184 19.78 1.33 -4.89
C VAL A 184 20.36 2.51 -4.09
N LEU A 185 21.57 2.93 -4.46
CA LEU A 185 22.26 4.08 -3.87
C LEU A 185 22.26 5.29 -4.78
N ARG A 186 22.30 5.08 -6.11
CA ARG A 186 22.37 6.14 -7.10
C ARG A 186 21.71 5.72 -8.41
N VAL A 187 21.06 6.68 -9.05
CA VAL A 187 20.53 6.55 -10.41
C VAL A 187 21.16 7.61 -11.28
N ASP A 188 21.85 7.20 -12.31
CA ASP A 188 22.42 8.07 -13.35
C ASP A 188 21.56 7.94 -14.60
N ARG A 189 20.83 8.99 -14.94
CA ARG A 189 20.05 9.11 -16.17
C ARG A 189 20.86 9.91 -17.20
N ARG A 190 21.01 9.38 -18.38
CA ARG A 190 21.63 10.08 -19.50
C ARG A 190 20.63 10.24 -20.63
N ALA A 191 20.43 11.46 -21.08
CA ALA A 191 19.51 11.75 -22.18
C ALA A 191 19.78 10.83 -23.38
N GLY A 192 18.75 10.17 -23.87
CA GLY A 192 18.83 9.23 -25.00
C GLY A 192 19.52 7.88 -24.72
N LEU A 193 20.15 7.69 -23.55
CA LEU A 193 21.01 6.54 -23.24
C LEU A 193 20.48 5.66 -22.11
N GLY A 194 19.19 5.80 -21.70
CA GLY A 194 18.58 5.02 -20.64
C GLY A 194 19.05 5.41 -19.22
N VAL A 195 19.01 4.45 -18.32
CA VAL A 195 19.35 4.63 -16.90
C VAL A 195 20.42 3.64 -16.46
N ALA A 196 21.31 4.07 -15.57
CA ALA A 196 22.28 3.22 -14.89
C ALA A 196 22.05 3.35 -13.38
N VAL A 197 21.82 2.23 -12.71
CA VAL A 197 21.57 2.17 -11.28
C VAL A 197 22.75 1.51 -10.59
N ARG A 198 23.31 2.20 -9.59
CA ARG A 198 24.36 1.66 -8.71
C ARG A 198 23.73 1.12 -7.43
N THR A 199 24.05 -0.10 -7.08
CA THR A 199 23.59 -0.80 -5.87
C THR A 199 24.66 -0.80 -4.78
N ALA A 200 24.27 -1.12 -3.54
CA ALA A 200 25.14 -1.09 -2.37
C ALA A 200 26.27 -2.13 -2.40
N ASP A 201 26.10 -3.21 -3.13
CA ASP A 201 27.11 -4.24 -3.40
C ASP A 201 28.14 -3.82 -4.46
N GLY A 202 28.01 -2.57 -5.00
CA GLY A 202 28.91 -2.01 -5.99
C GLY A 202 28.53 -2.33 -7.45
N ALA A 203 27.51 -3.17 -7.69
CA ALA A 203 27.06 -3.47 -9.03
C ALA A 203 26.44 -2.25 -9.73
N VAL A 204 26.54 -2.23 -11.07
CA VAL A 204 25.88 -1.23 -11.91
C VAL A 204 24.98 -1.96 -12.90
N VAL A 205 23.68 -1.71 -12.82
CA VAL A 205 22.67 -2.30 -13.71
C VAL A 205 22.15 -1.23 -14.66
N ARG A 206 22.15 -1.53 -15.95
CA ARG A 206 21.72 -0.61 -17.02
C ARG A 206 20.42 -1.07 -17.63
N GLY A 207 19.43 -0.18 -17.67
CA GLY A 207 18.13 -0.42 -18.30
C GLY A 207 17.76 0.69 -19.28
N ARG A 208 16.86 0.40 -20.21
CA ARG A 208 16.32 1.42 -21.12
C ARG A 208 15.31 2.33 -20.43
N VAL A 209 14.51 1.76 -19.51
CA VAL A 209 13.50 2.47 -18.73
C VAL A 209 13.55 2.00 -17.28
N LEU A 210 13.39 2.93 -16.34
CA LEU A 210 13.28 2.66 -14.90
C LEU A 210 11.83 2.73 -14.45
N VAL A 211 11.43 1.79 -13.59
CA VAL A 211 10.14 1.80 -12.89
C VAL A 211 10.39 1.90 -11.40
N ASN A 212 9.95 2.99 -10.81
CA ASN A 212 10.09 3.22 -9.39
C ASN A 212 8.85 2.73 -8.63
N CYS A 213 8.98 1.54 -8.03
CA CYS A 213 8.01 0.93 -7.11
C CYS A 213 8.58 0.81 -5.68
N ALA A 214 9.44 1.75 -5.27
CA ALA A 214 10.21 1.70 -4.03
C ALA A 214 9.40 2.00 -2.76
N GLY A 215 8.07 2.12 -2.83
CA GLY A 215 7.18 2.26 -1.68
C GLY A 215 7.58 3.39 -0.74
N LEU A 216 8.08 3.06 0.46
CA LEU A 216 8.52 4.03 1.46
C LEU A 216 9.63 4.98 0.98
N TYR A 217 10.39 4.60 -0.05
CA TYR A 217 11.51 5.38 -0.60
C TYR A 217 11.23 5.94 -2.00
N CYS A 218 9.99 5.86 -2.51
CA CYS A 218 9.66 6.24 -3.89
C CYS A 218 9.97 7.71 -4.20
N ASP A 219 9.84 8.62 -3.24
CA ASP A 219 10.18 10.03 -3.39
C ASP A 219 11.70 10.27 -3.46
N GLU A 220 12.53 9.46 -2.79
CA GLU A 220 13.99 9.53 -2.89
C GLU A 220 14.48 8.98 -4.24
N ILE A 221 13.95 7.85 -4.67
CA ILE A 221 14.28 7.28 -5.99
C ILE A 221 13.89 8.25 -7.11
N ALA A 222 12.72 8.90 -7.04
CA ALA A 222 12.34 9.91 -8.03
C ALA A 222 13.34 11.08 -8.10
N ARG A 223 13.80 11.57 -6.94
CA ARG A 223 14.85 12.62 -6.92
C ARG A 223 16.19 12.14 -7.46
N MET A 224 16.55 10.87 -7.25
CA MET A 224 17.78 10.29 -7.82
C MET A 224 17.75 10.23 -9.35
N THR A 225 16.56 10.11 -9.97
CA THR A 225 16.42 10.20 -11.43
C THR A 225 16.46 11.64 -11.96
N GLY A 226 16.47 12.64 -11.06
CA GLY A 226 16.38 14.07 -11.40
C GLY A 226 14.95 14.58 -11.53
N ASP A 227 13.93 13.75 -11.25
CA ASP A 227 12.53 14.14 -11.31
C ASP A 227 12.05 14.69 -9.95
N ASP A 228 11.32 15.82 -9.96
CA ASP A 228 10.69 16.32 -8.73
C ASP A 228 9.37 15.58 -8.48
N PRO A 229 9.26 14.79 -7.40
CA PRO A 229 8.01 14.12 -7.06
C PRO A 229 6.89 15.10 -6.64
N GLY A 230 7.20 16.35 -6.31
CA GLY A 230 6.26 17.38 -5.82
C GLY A 230 5.68 17.05 -4.43
N MET A 231 6.15 16.00 -3.80
CA MET A 231 5.69 15.51 -2.49
C MET A 231 6.84 14.89 -1.70
N ARG A 232 6.57 14.55 -0.45
CA ARG A 232 7.45 13.76 0.40
C ARG A 232 6.68 12.65 1.10
N ILE A 233 7.29 11.48 1.24
CA ILE A 233 6.77 10.41 2.07
C ILE A 233 7.02 10.77 3.53
N ILE A 234 5.93 10.85 4.29
CA ILE A 234 5.94 10.94 5.75
C ILE A 234 5.45 9.59 6.27
N PRO A 235 6.30 8.85 7.01
CA PRO A 235 5.94 7.52 7.47
C PRO A 235 4.98 7.60 8.67
N PHE A 236 3.91 6.79 8.63
CA PHE A 236 3.00 6.59 9.75
C PHE A 236 3.00 5.12 10.15
N ARG A 237 3.30 4.83 11.41
CA ARG A 237 3.24 3.50 11.96
C ARG A 237 1.82 3.17 12.39
N GLY A 238 1.34 2.02 11.97
CA GLY A 238 0.14 1.38 12.47
C GLY A 238 0.51 0.25 13.42
N GLU A 239 0.10 0.36 14.66
CA GLU A 239 0.33 -0.63 15.69
C GLU A 239 -0.90 -1.53 15.80
N TYR A 240 -0.66 -2.82 15.94
CA TYR A 240 -1.69 -3.83 16.05
C TYR A 240 -1.58 -4.56 17.38
N TYR A 241 -2.70 -5.08 17.81
CA TYR A 241 -2.78 -6.16 18.79
C TYR A 241 -3.35 -7.41 18.13
N GLU A 242 -3.02 -8.55 18.67
CA GLU A 242 -3.70 -9.81 18.40
C GLU A 242 -4.71 -10.06 19.51
N LEU A 243 -5.88 -10.55 19.15
CA LEU A 243 -6.93 -10.89 20.11
C LEU A 243 -6.69 -12.29 20.67
N GLY A 244 -6.42 -12.39 21.97
CA GLY A 244 -6.16 -13.67 22.65
C GLY A 244 -7.37 -14.60 22.71
N ARG A 245 -8.57 -14.08 22.43
CA ARG A 245 -9.82 -14.85 22.27
C ARG A 245 -10.36 -14.66 20.84
N PRO A 246 -9.75 -15.29 19.82
CA PRO A 246 -10.13 -15.09 18.42
C PRO A 246 -11.56 -15.57 18.10
N GLU A 247 -12.16 -16.43 18.91
CA GLU A 247 -13.54 -16.91 18.76
C GLU A 247 -14.59 -15.81 18.91
N LEU A 248 -14.25 -14.67 19.53
CA LEU A 248 -15.15 -13.51 19.67
C LEU A 248 -15.44 -12.81 18.33
N VAL A 249 -14.66 -13.08 17.28
CA VAL A 249 -14.78 -12.43 15.96
C VAL A 249 -14.75 -13.48 14.87
N ARG A 250 -15.77 -13.50 14.03
CA ARG A 250 -15.88 -14.47 12.93
C ARG A 250 -15.26 -14.00 11.62
N GLY A 251 -15.25 -12.68 11.39
CA GLY A 251 -14.81 -12.10 10.12
C GLY A 251 -14.14 -10.73 10.27
N LEU A 252 -14.63 -9.78 9.54
CA LEU A 252 -14.09 -8.43 9.44
C LEU A 252 -15.08 -7.42 10.01
N VAL A 253 -14.72 -6.71 11.08
CA VAL A 253 -15.59 -5.75 11.76
C VAL A 253 -14.93 -4.37 11.82
N TYR A 254 -15.57 -3.40 11.20
CA TYR A 254 -15.05 -2.05 11.04
C TYR A 254 -16.01 -1.01 11.59
N PRO A 255 -15.53 0.08 12.18
CA PRO A 255 -16.37 1.22 12.51
C PRO A 255 -16.75 1.99 11.24
N VAL A 256 -17.78 2.81 11.33
CA VAL A 256 -18.07 3.81 10.30
C VAL A 256 -16.93 4.83 10.27
N PRO A 257 -16.27 5.07 9.11
CA PRO A 257 -15.17 6.00 9.04
C PRO A 257 -15.61 7.43 9.30
N ASP A 258 -14.76 8.20 9.95
CA ASP A 258 -14.94 9.63 10.07
C ASP A 258 -14.23 10.35 8.90
N PRO A 259 -14.95 11.07 8.03
CA PRO A 259 -14.36 11.73 6.87
C PRO A 259 -13.38 12.86 7.24
N ALA A 260 -13.42 13.37 8.47
CA ALA A 260 -12.44 14.33 8.97
C ALA A 260 -11.04 13.72 9.15
N PHE A 261 -10.93 12.38 9.10
CA PHE A 261 -9.69 11.67 9.40
C PHE A 261 -9.23 10.82 8.22
N PRO A 262 -7.92 10.83 7.92
CA PRO A 262 -7.38 10.11 6.77
C PRO A 262 -7.25 8.59 6.99
N PHE A 263 -7.46 8.12 8.23
CA PHE A 263 -7.30 6.72 8.59
C PHE A 263 -8.58 6.16 9.19
N LEU A 264 -8.84 4.87 8.95
CA LEU A 264 -9.93 4.16 9.60
C LEU A 264 -9.64 4.01 11.09
N GLY A 265 -10.68 4.07 11.91
CA GLY A 265 -10.59 3.76 13.33
C GLY A 265 -10.18 2.31 13.60
N VAL A 266 -9.95 1.98 14.87
CA VAL A 266 -9.61 0.62 15.31
C VAL A 266 -10.69 -0.34 14.83
N HIS A 267 -10.28 -1.40 14.16
CA HIS A 267 -11.14 -2.43 13.59
C HIS A 267 -10.58 -3.83 13.86
N LEU A 268 -11.39 -4.85 13.66
CA LEU A 268 -11.06 -6.24 13.90
C LEU A 268 -10.99 -6.96 12.56
N THR A 269 -9.95 -7.74 12.38
CA THR A 269 -9.69 -8.46 11.13
C THR A 269 -9.27 -9.89 11.44
N ARG A 270 -10.16 -10.86 11.17
CA ARG A 270 -9.78 -12.26 11.20
C ARG A 270 -8.93 -12.56 9.97
N GLY A 271 -7.69 -12.94 10.21
CA GLY A 271 -6.72 -13.30 9.17
C GLY A 271 -6.99 -14.67 8.57
N ILE A 272 -6.28 -14.98 7.49
CA ILE A 272 -6.37 -16.28 6.83
C ILE A 272 -5.78 -17.41 7.69
N ASP A 273 -4.94 -17.09 8.64
CA ASP A 273 -4.36 -17.98 9.66
C ASP A 273 -5.31 -18.24 10.85
N GLY A 274 -6.48 -17.57 10.88
CA GLY A 274 -7.47 -17.67 11.94
C GLY A 274 -7.23 -16.74 13.15
N GLY A 275 -6.07 -16.08 13.23
CA GLY A 275 -5.81 -15.03 14.21
C GLY A 275 -6.67 -13.80 13.97
N VAL A 276 -6.92 -13.01 15.00
CA VAL A 276 -7.69 -11.76 14.89
C VAL A 276 -6.80 -10.58 15.22
N HIS A 277 -6.49 -9.79 14.21
CA HIS A 277 -5.77 -8.53 14.38
C HIS A 277 -6.73 -7.40 14.77
N VAL A 278 -6.32 -6.61 15.76
CA VAL A 278 -7.08 -5.47 16.30
C VAL A 278 -6.28 -4.20 16.07
N GLY A 279 -6.81 -3.26 15.35
CA GLY A 279 -6.11 -2.02 14.99
C GLY A 279 -6.29 -1.72 13.52
N PRO A 280 -5.32 -0.99 12.91
CA PRO A 280 -4.24 -0.27 13.57
C PRO A 280 -4.65 1.13 14.02
N ASN A 281 -3.86 1.71 14.94
CA ASN A 281 -3.78 3.16 15.12
C ASN A 281 -2.93 3.81 13.99
N ALA A 282 -2.64 5.11 14.10
CA ALA A 282 -1.79 5.80 13.14
C ALA A 282 -0.96 6.89 13.83
N VAL A 283 0.29 6.55 14.16
CA VAL A 283 1.24 7.47 14.79
C VAL A 283 2.41 7.81 13.86
N PRO A 284 3.01 9.01 13.92
CA PRO A 284 4.21 9.31 13.16
C PRO A 284 5.33 8.31 13.49
N ALA A 285 6.00 7.80 12.47
CA ALA A 285 7.19 6.97 12.64
C ALA A 285 8.46 7.83 12.52
N LEU A 286 9.45 7.56 13.36
CA LEU A 286 10.74 8.29 13.37
C LEU A 286 11.76 7.69 12.39
N ALA A 287 11.30 6.75 11.58
CA ALA A 287 12.03 6.15 10.47
C ALA A 287 11.03 5.61 9.43
N ARG A 288 11.42 5.55 8.15
CA ARG A 288 10.60 4.94 7.08
C ARG A 288 10.34 3.45 7.34
N GLU A 289 11.25 2.80 8.04
CA GLU A 289 11.13 1.42 8.53
C GLU A 289 11.06 1.37 10.07
N GLY A 290 10.43 2.38 10.66
CA GLY A 290 10.24 2.53 12.10
C GLY A 290 9.12 1.65 12.63
N TYR A 291 9.36 0.34 12.74
CA TYR A 291 8.38 -0.63 13.25
C TYR A 291 8.26 -0.64 14.79
N GLY A 292 8.95 0.24 15.50
CA GLY A 292 8.87 0.42 16.95
C GLY A 292 9.27 1.85 17.33
N TRP A 293 8.92 2.28 18.55
CA TRP A 293 9.26 3.61 19.07
C TRP A 293 10.75 3.86 19.18
N GLY A 294 11.56 2.80 19.46
CA GLY A 294 13.01 2.89 19.56
C GLY A 294 13.75 3.00 18.23
N VAL A 295 13.07 2.88 17.09
CA VAL A 295 13.72 2.97 15.79
C VAL A 295 13.71 4.41 15.31
N ILE A 296 14.84 5.09 15.47
CA ILE A 296 15.02 6.49 15.09
C ILE A 296 16.12 6.59 14.02
N ARG A 297 15.82 7.24 12.90
CA ARG A 297 16.77 7.55 11.82
C ARG A 297 16.89 9.07 11.67
N PRO A 298 17.93 9.72 12.25
CA PRO A 298 18.03 11.19 12.30
C PRO A 298 17.93 11.85 10.92
N ARG A 299 18.56 11.25 9.88
CA ARG A 299 18.45 11.74 8.50
C ARG A 299 17.00 11.75 8.00
N GLU A 300 16.24 10.68 8.24
CA GLU A 300 14.85 10.55 7.76
C GLU A 300 13.92 11.49 8.53
N VAL A 301 14.13 11.64 9.83
CA VAL A 301 13.44 12.65 10.65
C VAL A 301 13.75 14.07 10.14
N GLY A 302 15.02 14.40 9.91
CA GLY A 302 15.43 15.69 9.34
C GLY A 302 14.79 15.95 7.98
N LEU A 303 14.72 14.95 7.12
CA LEU A 303 14.03 15.05 5.82
C LEU A 303 12.52 15.28 5.99
N ALA A 304 11.85 14.63 6.92
CA ALA A 304 10.43 14.87 7.20
C ALA A 304 10.19 16.28 7.74
N LEU A 305 10.99 16.71 8.71
CA LEU A 305 10.87 18.05 9.35
C LEU A 305 11.25 19.19 8.40
N SER A 306 12.15 18.98 7.43
CA SER A 306 12.51 19.99 6.42
C SER A 306 11.40 20.20 5.38
N TRP A 307 10.33 19.36 5.37
CA TRP A 307 9.24 19.48 4.42
C TRP A 307 8.13 20.41 4.94
N PRO A 308 7.86 21.55 4.28
CA PRO A 308 6.83 22.48 4.74
C PRO A 308 5.44 21.84 4.88
N GLY A 309 5.12 20.86 4.01
CA GLY A 309 3.88 20.12 4.06
C GLY A 309 3.68 19.32 5.34
N ALA A 310 4.75 18.79 5.95
CA ALA A 310 4.66 18.07 7.22
C ALA A 310 4.13 18.96 8.36
N TRP A 311 4.62 20.21 8.45
CA TRP A 311 4.16 21.16 9.46
C TRP A 311 2.72 21.62 9.24
N ARG A 312 2.33 21.87 7.97
CA ARG A 312 0.95 22.25 7.61
C ARG A 312 -0.02 21.11 7.90
N MET A 313 0.34 19.88 7.57
CA MET A 313 -0.40 18.67 7.92
C MET A 313 -0.54 18.53 9.44
N ALA A 314 0.56 18.64 10.18
CA ALA A 314 0.57 18.54 11.65
C ALA A 314 -0.35 19.59 12.30
N ARG A 315 -0.29 20.85 11.84
CA ARG A 315 -1.22 21.90 12.32
C ARG A 315 -2.69 21.61 12.02
N ARG A 316 -2.99 21.01 10.88
CA ARG A 316 -4.37 20.68 10.48
C ARG A 316 -4.95 19.54 11.30
N HIS A 317 -4.12 18.56 11.66
CA HIS A 317 -4.56 17.29 12.26
C HIS A 317 -4.05 17.05 13.70
N TRP A 318 -3.56 18.08 14.42
CA TRP A 318 -2.91 17.90 15.73
C TRP A 318 -3.80 17.27 16.79
N ARG A 319 -5.11 17.64 16.84
CA ARG A 319 -6.06 17.07 17.80
C ARG A 319 -6.28 15.58 17.59
N TYR A 320 -6.40 15.18 16.34
CA TYR A 320 -6.51 13.78 15.98
C TYR A 320 -5.23 13.02 16.31
N GLY A 321 -4.08 13.54 15.91
CA GLY A 321 -2.77 12.95 16.21
C GLY A 321 -2.54 12.74 17.70
N GLY A 322 -2.98 13.67 18.56
CA GLY A 322 -2.92 13.50 20.02
C GLY A 322 -3.75 12.31 20.51
N GLY A 323 -4.93 12.08 19.94
CA GLY A 323 -5.77 10.91 20.24
C GLY A 323 -5.11 9.59 19.81
N GLU A 324 -4.44 9.58 18.63
CA GLU A 324 -3.71 8.41 18.16
C GLU A 324 -2.50 8.08 19.04
N VAL A 325 -1.72 9.09 19.44
CA VAL A 325 -0.59 8.93 20.38
C VAL A 325 -1.09 8.38 21.72
N ARG A 326 -2.21 8.92 22.27
CA ARG A 326 -2.80 8.38 23.50
C ARG A 326 -3.13 6.89 23.38
N ARG A 327 -3.73 6.45 22.26
CA ARG A 327 -4.02 5.04 22.01
C ARG A 327 -2.77 4.19 21.82
N SER A 328 -1.69 4.77 21.33
CA SER A 328 -0.41 4.09 21.17
C SER A 328 0.30 3.82 22.50
N VAL A 329 0.22 4.77 23.44
CA VAL A 329 0.92 4.67 24.74
C VAL A 329 0.05 4.11 25.86
N SER A 330 -1.27 3.98 25.65
CA SER A 330 -2.23 3.49 26.66
C SER A 330 -3.06 2.33 26.10
N LYS A 331 -2.74 1.13 26.57
CA LYS A 331 -3.49 -0.08 26.25
C LYS A 331 -4.97 0.04 26.68
N ALA A 332 -5.22 0.66 27.84
CA ALA A 332 -6.57 0.94 28.33
C ALA A 332 -7.37 1.81 27.35
N ALA A 333 -6.77 2.90 26.85
CA ALA A 333 -7.42 3.78 25.86
C ALA A 333 -7.66 3.07 24.52
N PHE A 334 -6.78 2.15 24.14
CA PHE A 334 -6.96 1.32 22.95
C PHE A 334 -8.10 0.33 23.15
N THR A 335 -8.13 -0.37 24.30
CA THR A 335 -9.20 -1.31 24.67
C THR A 335 -10.56 -0.64 24.69
N GLU A 336 -10.67 0.59 25.22
CA GLU A 336 -11.90 1.36 25.21
C GLU A 336 -12.42 1.60 23.78
N ALA A 337 -11.51 1.90 22.84
CA ALA A 337 -11.89 2.06 21.44
C ALA A 337 -12.40 0.76 20.81
N VAL A 338 -11.81 -0.39 21.16
CA VAL A 338 -12.26 -1.72 20.71
C VAL A 338 -13.64 -2.07 21.29
N ARG A 339 -13.87 -1.78 22.57
CA ARG A 339 -15.12 -2.07 23.28
C ARG A 339 -16.35 -1.42 22.65
N ARG A 340 -16.18 -0.36 21.87
CA ARG A 340 -17.30 0.23 21.12
C ARG A 340 -17.94 -0.72 20.14
N LEU A 341 -17.13 -1.60 19.53
CA LEU A 341 -17.59 -2.63 18.60
C LEU A 341 -17.78 -3.98 19.29
N LEU A 342 -16.85 -4.34 20.18
CA LEU A 342 -16.77 -5.64 20.84
C LEU A 342 -16.71 -5.44 22.37
N PRO A 343 -17.86 -5.28 23.06
CA PRO A 343 -17.90 -4.97 24.50
C PRO A 343 -17.25 -6.03 25.40
N ALA A 344 -17.21 -7.29 24.95
CA ALA A 344 -16.66 -8.42 25.71
C ALA A 344 -15.13 -8.41 25.83
N VAL A 345 -14.41 -7.52 25.10
CA VAL A 345 -12.93 -7.44 25.14
C VAL A 345 -12.45 -6.81 26.43
N THR A 346 -11.43 -7.42 27.02
CA THR A 346 -10.68 -6.89 28.16
C THR A 346 -9.26 -6.50 27.74
N GLU A 347 -8.53 -5.75 28.59
CA GLU A 347 -7.13 -5.46 28.32
C GLU A 347 -6.25 -6.72 28.27
N GLY A 348 -6.63 -7.75 29.03
CA GLY A 348 -5.92 -9.04 29.04
C GLY A 348 -5.98 -9.76 27.69
N ASP A 349 -7.04 -9.52 26.91
CA ASP A 349 -7.22 -10.16 25.61
C ASP A 349 -6.38 -9.56 24.48
N LEU A 350 -5.77 -8.39 24.69
CA LEU A 350 -4.99 -7.72 23.68
C LEU A 350 -3.49 -8.02 23.85
N VAL A 351 -2.89 -8.76 22.92
CA VAL A 351 -1.47 -9.08 22.89
C VAL A 351 -0.80 -8.19 21.84
N PRO A 352 0.30 -7.45 22.16
CA PRO A 352 0.99 -6.64 21.16
C PRO A 352 1.43 -7.47 19.96
N ALA A 353 1.14 -6.99 18.76
CA ALA A 353 1.47 -7.65 17.50
C ALA A 353 2.44 -6.81 16.64
N ALA A 354 2.85 -7.37 15.51
CA ALA A 354 3.75 -6.69 14.59
C ALA A 354 3.09 -5.43 13.99
N SER A 355 3.86 -4.36 13.92
CA SER A 355 3.42 -3.09 13.30
C SER A 355 3.73 -3.05 11.81
N GLY A 356 3.00 -2.18 11.09
CA GLY A 356 3.28 -1.80 9.73
C GLY A 356 3.58 -0.30 9.61
N VAL A 357 4.33 0.11 8.58
CA VAL A 357 4.54 1.53 8.29
C VAL A 357 3.88 1.88 6.95
N ARG A 358 3.03 2.90 6.97
CA ARG A 358 2.37 3.44 5.79
C ARG A 358 3.21 4.55 5.17
N ALA A 359 3.42 4.48 3.86
CA ALA A 359 4.06 5.53 3.08
C ALA A 359 3.01 6.59 2.72
N GLN A 360 2.84 7.61 3.56
CA GLN A 360 1.90 8.68 3.28
C GLN A 360 2.56 9.78 2.46
N ALA A 361 2.12 9.95 1.23
CA ALA A 361 2.55 11.07 0.40
C ALA A 361 1.88 12.38 0.88
N VAL A 362 2.70 13.39 1.14
CA VAL A 362 2.27 14.70 1.62
C VAL A 362 2.75 15.77 0.65
N LEU A 363 1.84 16.56 0.11
CA LEU A 363 2.14 17.68 -0.77
C LEU A 363 2.74 18.85 0.01
N ARG A 364 3.31 19.81 -0.69
CA ARG A 364 3.96 20.99 -0.09
C ARG A 364 2.99 21.86 0.73
N ASP A 365 1.70 21.86 0.38
CA ASP A 365 0.61 22.58 1.09
C ASP A 365 0.04 21.82 2.29
N GLY A 366 0.55 20.61 2.57
CA GLY A 366 0.11 19.75 3.66
C GLY A 366 -1.06 18.82 3.29
N THR A 367 -1.50 18.83 2.05
CA THR A 367 -2.52 17.90 1.58
C THR A 367 -1.98 16.47 1.55
N LEU A 368 -2.74 15.54 2.11
CA LEU A 368 -2.47 14.11 2.04
C LEU A 368 -2.94 13.61 0.66
N VAL A 369 -2.04 12.99 -0.09
CA VAL A 369 -2.41 12.39 -1.38
C VAL A 369 -3.26 11.16 -1.09
N ASP A 370 -4.52 11.21 -1.46
CA ASP A 370 -5.47 10.14 -1.16
C ASP A 370 -5.50 9.06 -2.26
N ASP A 371 -5.47 9.42 -3.55
CA ASP A 371 -5.57 8.46 -4.66
C ASP A 371 -4.18 7.92 -5.10
N PHE A 372 -4.16 6.94 -5.97
CA PHE A 372 -2.92 6.45 -6.59
C PHE A 372 -2.28 7.55 -7.43
N LEU A 373 -0.98 7.73 -7.25
CA LEU A 373 -0.19 8.72 -7.98
C LEU A 373 0.92 8.04 -8.77
N ILE A 374 0.73 7.99 -10.09
CA ILE A 374 1.72 7.45 -11.02
C ILE A 374 2.12 8.58 -11.95
N ARG A 375 3.40 8.90 -12.02
CA ARG A 375 3.96 9.95 -12.88
C ARG A 375 4.98 9.37 -13.85
N GLU A 376 5.02 9.95 -15.03
CA GLU A 376 6.02 9.68 -16.04
C GLU A 376 7.10 10.75 -15.98
N GLY A 377 8.36 10.34 -16.05
CA GLY A 377 9.52 11.15 -16.23
C GLY A 377 10.25 10.74 -17.50
N GLU A 378 11.37 11.39 -17.82
CA GLU A 378 12.21 10.98 -18.92
C GLU A 378 12.84 9.61 -18.64
N ARG A 379 12.51 8.60 -19.45
CA ARG A 379 12.96 7.20 -19.27
C ARG A 379 12.64 6.61 -17.88
N ALA A 380 11.61 7.14 -17.20
CA ALA A 380 11.20 6.66 -15.89
C ALA A 380 9.68 6.69 -15.70
N VAL A 381 9.15 5.72 -14.95
CA VAL A 381 7.76 5.72 -14.47
C VAL A 381 7.80 5.56 -12.95
N HIS A 382 7.20 6.50 -12.23
CA HIS A 382 7.22 6.54 -10.77
C HIS A 382 5.86 6.24 -10.18
N VAL A 383 5.75 5.22 -9.34
CA VAL A 383 4.61 4.99 -8.46
C VAL A 383 4.88 5.72 -7.15
N LEU A 384 4.41 6.97 -7.05
CA LEU A 384 4.72 7.89 -5.96
C LEU A 384 3.78 7.74 -4.76
N ASN A 385 2.55 7.26 -4.99
CA ASN A 385 1.59 6.99 -3.92
C ASN A 385 0.76 5.76 -4.28
N ALA A 386 0.90 4.71 -3.49
CA ALA A 386 0.11 3.51 -3.60
C ALA A 386 -0.39 3.08 -2.19
N PRO A 387 -1.30 3.89 -1.58
CA PRO A 387 -1.84 3.58 -0.26
C PRO A 387 -2.83 2.42 -0.33
N SER A 388 -3.33 1.96 0.84
CA SER A 388 -4.46 1.01 0.85
C SER A 388 -5.58 1.51 -0.07
N PRO A 389 -6.04 0.68 -1.00
CA PRO A 389 -5.97 -0.77 -1.09
C PRO A 389 -4.95 -1.31 -2.11
N ALA A 390 -3.75 -0.77 -2.17
CA ALA A 390 -2.78 -1.11 -3.22
C ALA A 390 -2.47 -2.61 -3.35
N ALA A 391 -2.46 -3.37 -2.25
CA ALA A 391 -2.24 -4.81 -2.31
C ALA A 391 -3.37 -5.52 -3.07
N THR A 392 -4.63 -5.25 -2.72
CA THR A 392 -5.81 -5.71 -3.46
C THR A 392 -5.78 -5.28 -4.93
N ALA A 393 -5.41 -4.02 -5.17
CA ALA A 393 -5.41 -3.39 -6.48
C ALA A 393 -4.11 -3.63 -7.28
N SER A 394 -3.19 -4.47 -6.80
CA SER A 394 -1.84 -4.59 -7.36
C SER A 394 -1.84 -5.04 -8.83
N LEU A 395 -2.69 -5.99 -9.20
CA LEU A 395 -2.81 -6.47 -10.59
C LEU A 395 -3.26 -5.36 -11.56
N PRO A 396 -4.37 -4.62 -11.30
CA PRO A 396 -4.74 -3.48 -12.17
C PRO A 396 -3.72 -2.32 -12.12
N ILE A 397 -3.07 -2.08 -10.98
CA ILE A 397 -1.98 -1.08 -10.89
C ILE A 397 -0.81 -1.51 -11.78
N GLY A 398 -0.36 -2.78 -11.67
CA GLY A 398 0.72 -3.31 -12.47
C GLY A 398 0.48 -3.13 -13.98
N ARG A 399 -0.75 -3.46 -14.44
CA ARG A 399 -1.12 -3.21 -15.86
C ARG A 399 -1.15 -1.73 -16.24
N ALA A 400 -1.58 -0.85 -15.33
CA ALA A 400 -1.58 0.58 -15.58
C ALA A 400 -0.16 1.16 -15.67
N VAL A 401 0.76 0.66 -14.87
CA VAL A 401 2.20 1.01 -14.93
C VAL A 401 2.83 0.42 -16.19
N ALA A 402 2.58 -0.87 -16.48
CA ALA A 402 3.12 -1.55 -17.66
C ALA A 402 2.77 -0.82 -18.96
N ARG A 403 1.52 -0.36 -19.14
CA ARG A 403 1.15 0.43 -20.33
C ARG A 403 1.97 1.70 -20.50
N ARG A 404 2.26 2.42 -19.40
CA ARG A 404 3.11 3.63 -19.44
C ARG A 404 4.55 3.27 -19.80
N VAL A 405 5.08 2.22 -19.18
CA VAL A 405 6.44 1.74 -19.42
C VAL A 405 6.63 1.34 -20.88
N LEU A 406 5.70 0.59 -21.45
CA LEU A 406 5.74 0.17 -22.84
C LEU A 406 5.62 1.37 -23.80
N GLY A 407 4.84 2.40 -23.44
CA GLY A 407 4.79 3.67 -24.16
C GLY A 407 6.15 4.38 -24.18
N VAL A 408 6.86 4.45 -23.05
CA VAL A 408 8.20 5.05 -22.93
C VAL A 408 9.27 4.21 -23.65
N LEU A 409 9.12 2.88 -23.73
CA LEU A 409 10.04 2.00 -24.45
C LEU A 409 9.93 2.11 -25.97
N GLY A 410 8.71 2.35 -26.48
CA GLY A 410 8.40 2.41 -27.91
C GLY A 410 8.64 3.78 -28.54
N GLY A 411 8.75 4.84 -27.75
CA GLY A 411 9.13 6.20 -28.19
C GLY A 411 10.62 6.44 -27.96
#